data_25ff31803a015c4413720a9b4b9dc8e1
#
_entry.id   25ff31803a015c4413720a9b4b9dc8e1
#
_cell.length_a   1.000
_cell.length_b   1.000
_cell.length_c   1.000
_cell.angle_alpha   90.00
_cell.angle_beta   90.00
_cell.angle_gamma   90.00
#
_symmetry.space_group_name_H-M   'P 1'
#
loop_
_entity.id
_entity.type
_entity.pdbx_description
1 polymer ?
#
loop_
_entity_poly.entity_id
_entity_poly.type
_entity_poly.pdbx_seq_one_letter_code
_entity_poly.pdbx_strand_id
1 'polypeptide(L)'
;MAITKTVRMICSNIDGNNNKFWNADLHDDGNVFVLYGRVGYAGQSEGPFTGGQSFLDKKIKEKKKKGYIEFDGIAVESSKTTVSVISDVREVAKKQIQFSSPQLEKLIERLAASNIHNITSSTKITYDVNTGLFSTPLGIVTPASIDEARNLLALIKAQKENGKDEHFGPAINRYLMLIPHDFGMTKVQHFVDSMDFMQELNTLDSLEASYTSFTTSVKENRTEKSIEEQIFNVKLDTLDNGHPDFKEIDKWFENSKKKAHGYDNVRIKNAYVVDIKDNSDMFEKSGKVLGNLTRVFHGTSEANLLSILKSGMKVSPPSTAYIAGKMFGNGVYGAVQSSKALGYTFGRWGGSTAASGWLFICNFAMGKMYNPTRSGSPPSGYDSTWARAGDCNLFHDELIVYSNHQIHITHLLECK
;
A
#
# COMPACT_ATOMS: atom_id res chain seq x y z
N MET A 1 33.92 13.10 12.74
CA MET A 1 32.87 14.12 12.81
C MET A 1 31.54 13.40 12.87
N ALA A 2 30.83 13.54 14.00
CA ALA A 2 29.53 12.95 14.21
C ALA A 2 28.45 14.00 13.91
N ILE A 3 27.33 13.61 13.32
CA ILE A 3 26.19 14.49 13.11
C ILE A 3 25.47 14.61 14.47
N THR A 4 25.31 15.84 14.94
CA THR A 4 24.63 16.16 16.20
C THR A 4 23.20 16.60 16.01
N LYS A 5 22.89 17.16 14.82
CA LYS A 5 21.52 17.56 14.47
C LYS A 5 21.33 17.48 12.96
N THR A 6 20.19 16.97 12.55
CA THR A 6 19.75 16.90 11.18
C THR A 6 18.46 17.71 11.02
N VAL A 7 18.36 18.52 9.98
CA VAL A 7 17.16 19.27 9.59
C VAL A 7 16.79 18.90 8.17
N ARG A 8 15.55 18.57 7.96
CA ARG A 8 15.00 18.22 6.64
C ARG A 8 13.84 19.17 6.34
N MET A 9 13.89 19.83 5.19
CA MET A 9 12.86 20.79 4.81
C MET A 9 12.45 20.59 3.34
N ILE A 10 11.17 20.79 3.05
CA ILE A 10 10.62 20.71 1.72
C ILE A 10 9.77 21.94 1.42
N CYS A 11 9.77 22.34 0.15
CA CYS A 11 8.84 23.32 -0.40
C CYS A 11 8.17 22.70 -1.62
N SER A 12 6.89 22.39 -1.49
CA SER A 12 6.03 21.99 -2.59
C SER A 12 4.97 23.07 -2.80
N ASN A 13 4.88 23.61 -4.01
CA ASN A 13 3.91 24.63 -4.37
C ASN A 13 3.54 24.44 -5.84
N ILE A 14 2.29 24.06 -6.08
CA ILE A 14 1.75 23.79 -7.41
C ILE A 14 1.79 25.05 -8.29
N ASP A 15 1.34 26.17 -7.78
CA ASP A 15 1.21 27.42 -8.52
C ASP A 15 2.57 27.94 -8.97
N GLY A 16 3.59 27.77 -8.13
CA GLY A 16 4.97 28.14 -8.42
C GLY A 16 5.79 27.06 -9.11
N ASN A 17 5.21 25.89 -9.42
CA ASN A 17 5.92 24.70 -9.91
C ASN A 17 7.18 24.36 -9.07
N ASN A 18 7.09 24.58 -7.75
CA ASN A 18 8.17 24.27 -6.82
C ASN A 18 7.96 22.88 -6.22
N ASN A 19 8.99 22.06 -6.30
CA ASN A 19 9.11 20.79 -5.60
C ASN A 19 10.58 20.60 -5.23
N LYS A 20 10.98 21.21 -4.12
CA LYS A 20 12.39 21.39 -3.72
C LYS A 20 12.59 20.93 -2.29
N PHE A 21 13.78 20.37 -2.03
CA PHE A 21 14.22 20.02 -0.68
C PHE A 21 15.43 20.84 -0.27
N TRP A 22 15.60 20.98 1.05
CA TRP A 22 16.77 21.56 1.69
C TRP A 22 17.06 20.80 2.99
N ASN A 23 18.17 20.10 3.02
CA ASN A 23 18.62 19.29 4.15
C ASN A 23 19.87 19.91 4.73
N ALA A 24 20.03 19.88 6.05
CA ALA A 24 21.23 20.36 6.72
C ALA A 24 21.61 19.44 7.86
N ASP A 25 22.90 19.14 7.96
CA ASP A 25 23.49 18.33 9.00
C ASP A 25 24.51 19.16 9.77
N LEU A 26 24.28 19.34 11.08
CA LEU A 26 25.20 19.96 12.01
C LEU A 26 26.09 18.88 12.63
N HIS A 27 27.39 19.09 12.58
CA HIS A 27 28.40 18.20 13.13
C HIS A 27 28.89 18.65 14.51
N ASP A 28 29.52 17.74 15.24
CA ASP A 28 30.09 17.96 16.57
C ASP A 28 31.21 19.02 16.61
N ASP A 29 31.84 19.28 15.48
CA ASP A 29 32.86 20.33 15.30
C ASP A 29 32.26 21.72 15.00
N GLY A 30 30.91 21.85 15.00
CA GLY A 30 30.20 23.09 14.70
C GLY A 30 30.09 23.42 13.20
N ASN A 31 30.51 22.53 12.32
CA ASN A 31 30.32 22.69 10.87
C ASN A 31 28.93 22.26 10.44
N VAL A 32 28.34 22.97 9.49
CA VAL A 32 27.05 22.64 8.88
C VAL A 32 27.25 22.31 7.40
N PHE A 33 26.76 21.16 6.99
CA PHE A 33 26.70 20.75 5.58
C PHE A 33 25.27 20.79 5.11
N VAL A 34 25.08 21.26 3.88
CA VAL A 34 23.73 21.43 3.28
C VAL A 34 23.65 20.67 1.99
N LEU A 35 22.54 19.95 1.79
CA LEU A 35 22.17 19.31 0.54
C LEU A 35 20.80 19.86 0.12
N TYR A 36 20.69 20.40 -1.10
CA TYR A 36 19.45 20.97 -1.59
C TYR A 36 19.25 20.73 -3.09
N GLY A 37 18.02 20.75 -3.54
CA GLY A 37 17.73 20.53 -4.95
C GLY A 37 16.24 20.38 -5.21
N ARG A 38 15.93 19.93 -6.44
CA ARG A 38 14.59 19.51 -6.80
C ARG A 38 14.35 18.08 -6.28
N VAL A 39 13.17 17.81 -5.75
CA VAL A 39 12.79 16.46 -5.32
C VAL A 39 12.91 15.49 -6.52
N GLY A 40 13.54 14.34 -6.29
CA GLY A 40 13.82 13.35 -7.33
C GLY A 40 15.18 13.48 -8.01
N TYR A 41 15.99 14.49 -7.68
CA TYR A 41 17.35 14.68 -8.18
C TYR A 41 18.37 14.61 -7.05
N ALA A 42 19.62 14.28 -7.38
CA ALA A 42 20.70 14.13 -6.39
C ALA A 42 20.94 15.40 -5.55
N GLY A 43 20.59 16.56 -6.10
CA GLY A 43 20.80 17.84 -5.43
C GLY A 43 22.26 18.33 -5.51
N GLN A 44 22.51 19.43 -4.83
CA GLN A 44 23.82 20.08 -4.71
C GLN A 44 24.20 20.14 -3.24
N SER A 45 25.45 19.78 -2.93
CA SER A 45 26.00 19.87 -1.59
C SER A 45 26.80 21.16 -1.45
N GLU A 46 26.62 21.85 -0.33
CA GLU A 46 27.38 23.04 0.06
C GLU A 46 27.87 22.92 1.50
N GLY A 47 29.00 23.51 1.78
CA GLY A 47 29.65 23.54 3.09
C GLY A 47 31.12 23.11 3.05
N PRO A 48 31.79 23.07 4.20
CA PRO A 48 31.26 23.37 5.53
C PRO A 48 30.94 24.84 5.76
N PHE A 49 29.81 25.12 6.39
CA PHE A 49 29.50 26.44 6.89
C PHE A 49 29.82 26.49 8.40
N THR A 50 30.55 27.51 8.82
CA THR A 50 30.85 27.76 10.22
C THR A 50 29.69 28.50 10.92
N GLY A 51 29.65 28.44 12.27
CA GLY A 51 28.63 29.15 13.05
C GLY A 51 27.61 28.21 13.75
N GLY A 52 27.75 26.91 13.55
CA GLY A 52 27.04 25.89 14.32
C GLY A 52 25.52 26.06 14.34
N GLN A 53 24.94 25.87 15.52
CA GLN A 53 23.49 25.96 15.74
C GLN A 53 22.90 27.33 15.32
N SER A 54 23.65 28.42 15.54
CA SER A 54 23.19 29.78 15.21
C SER A 54 23.01 29.99 13.70
N PHE A 55 23.98 29.49 12.91
CA PHE A 55 23.87 29.49 11.46
C PHE A 55 22.68 28.66 10.99
N LEU A 56 22.55 27.46 11.55
CA LEU A 56 21.45 26.54 11.20
C LEU A 56 20.07 27.17 11.49
N ASP A 57 19.88 27.74 12.66
CA ASP A 57 18.60 28.40 13.05
C ASP A 57 18.25 29.58 12.15
N LYS A 58 19.25 30.37 11.77
CA LYS A 58 19.07 31.47 10.81
C LYS A 58 18.60 30.95 9.46
N LYS A 59 19.24 29.87 8.95
CA LYS A 59 18.88 29.27 7.67
C LYS A 59 17.49 28.64 7.68
N ILE A 60 17.13 27.94 8.74
CA ILE A 60 15.77 27.39 8.94
C ILE A 60 14.73 28.53 8.83
N LYS A 61 14.98 29.64 9.56
CA LYS A 61 14.07 30.79 9.53
C LYS A 61 13.94 31.44 8.14
N GLU A 62 15.07 31.54 7.40
CA GLU A 62 15.08 32.01 6.01
C GLU A 62 14.29 31.09 5.09
N LYS A 63 14.44 29.76 5.26
CA LYS A 63 13.74 28.76 4.45
C LYS A 63 12.25 28.73 4.76
N LYS A 64 11.85 28.81 6.05
CA LYS A 64 10.43 28.91 6.46
C LYS A 64 9.74 30.12 5.82
N LYS A 65 10.41 31.26 5.76
CA LYS A 65 9.91 32.45 5.04
C LYS A 65 9.71 32.24 3.53
N LYS A 66 10.44 31.32 2.93
CA LYS A 66 10.34 30.95 1.50
C LYS A 66 9.33 29.81 1.26
N GLY A 67 8.51 29.45 2.25
CA GLY A 67 7.50 28.41 2.14
C GLY A 67 8.02 26.98 2.35
N TYR A 68 9.25 26.81 2.83
CA TYR A 68 9.72 25.50 3.23
C TYR A 68 9.12 25.13 4.57
N ILE A 69 8.65 23.88 4.67
CA ILE A 69 8.13 23.28 5.90
C ILE A 69 9.19 22.32 6.41
N GLU A 70 9.49 22.41 7.70
CA GLU A 70 10.35 21.46 8.38
C GLU A 70 9.58 20.17 8.59
N PHE A 71 10.21 19.07 8.25
CA PHE A 71 9.65 17.75 8.45
C PHE A 71 10.07 17.25 9.82
N ASP A 72 9.12 17.18 10.75
CA ASP A 72 9.29 16.54 12.06
C ASP A 72 9.21 14.99 11.92
N GLY A 73 9.91 14.45 10.94
CA GLY A 73 10.15 13.01 10.85
C GLY A 73 11.02 12.60 12.04
N ILE A 74 10.73 11.47 12.62
CA ILE A 74 11.55 10.89 13.68
C ILE A 74 13.00 10.95 13.19
N ALA A 75 13.78 11.86 13.77
CA ALA A 75 15.21 11.83 13.62
C ALA A 75 15.62 10.42 14.00
N VAL A 76 16.17 9.67 13.05
CA VAL A 76 16.97 8.52 13.42
C VAL A 76 18.14 9.16 14.16
N GLU A 77 18.00 9.26 15.48
CA GLU A 77 19.16 9.48 16.31
C GLU A 77 20.16 8.44 15.83
N SER A 78 21.28 8.91 15.29
CA SER A 78 22.46 8.10 15.07
C SER A 78 23.06 7.76 16.45
N SER A 79 22.22 7.19 17.33
CA SER A 79 22.71 6.44 18.44
C SER A 79 23.46 5.26 17.82
N LYS A 80 24.72 5.13 18.16
CA LYS A 80 25.57 3.95 17.94
C LYS A 80 24.94 2.74 18.64
N THR A 81 23.75 2.38 18.23
CA THR A 81 23.14 1.10 18.56
C THR A 81 23.55 0.21 17.41
N THR A 82 24.31 -0.80 17.71
CA THR A 82 24.66 -1.90 16.84
C THR A 82 23.37 -2.32 16.13
N VAL A 83 23.23 -1.89 14.86
CA VAL A 83 22.12 -2.30 14.02
C VAL A 83 22.35 -3.78 13.80
N SER A 84 21.69 -4.61 14.58
CA SER A 84 21.58 -6.03 14.26
C SER A 84 20.92 -6.09 12.89
N VAL A 85 21.51 -6.89 12.00
CA VAL A 85 21.15 -7.05 10.60
C VAL A 85 19.64 -7.13 10.47
N ILE A 86 19.00 -6.06 9.99
CA ILE A 86 17.61 -6.07 9.64
C ILE A 86 17.55 -6.84 8.32
N SER A 87 16.89 -7.97 8.34
CA SER A 87 16.80 -8.82 7.16
C SER A 87 15.90 -8.14 6.13
N ASP A 88 16.35 -8.08 4.88
CA ASP A 88 15.54 -7.70 3.73
C ASP A 88 14.17 -8.41 3.79
N VAL A 89 13.09 -7.73 3.48
CA VAL A 89 11.73 -8.30 3.47
C VAL A 89 11.66 -9.60 2.63
N ARG A 90 12.49 -9.74 1.61
CA ARG A 90 12.64 -10.96 0.81
C ARG A 90 13.15 -12.13 1.65
N GLU A 91 14.19 -11.91 2.43
CA GLU A 91 14.78 -12.95 3.30
C GLU A 91 13.83 -13.32 4.44
N VAL A 92 13.16 -12.35 5.03
CA VAL A 92 12.15 -12.59 6.07
C VAL A 92 10.97 -13.38 5.51
N ALA A 93 10.44 -13.00 4.35
CA ALA A 93 9.34 -13.71 3.71
C ALA A 93 9.73 -15.15 3.35
N LYS A 94 10.91 -15.37 2.77
CA LYS A 94 11.44 -16.72 2.45
C LYS A 94 11.59 -17.60 3.69
N LYS A 95 12.04 -17.03 4.80
CA LYS A 95 12.28 -17.77 6.04
C LYS A 95 11.00 -18.10 6.81
N GLN A 96 10.02 -17.19 6.81
CA GLN A 96 8.83 -17.29 7.66
C GLN A 96 7.60 -17.85 6.96
N ILE A 97 7.45 -17.65 5.64
CA ILE A 97 6.38 -18.27 4.87
C ILE A 97 6.70 -19.75 4.72
N GLN A 98 5.79 -20.62 5.21
CA GLN A 98 5.93 -22.05 5.03
C GLN A 98 5.50 -22.43 3.61
N PHE A 99 6.34 -23.11 2.87
CA PHE A 99 6.06 -23.56 1.49
C PHE A 99 6.63 -24.95 1.21
N SER A 100 5.98 -25.65 0.26
CA SER A 100 6.25 -27.07 -0.02
C SER A 100 7.17 -27.31 -1.22
N SER A 101 7.51 -26.26 -1.99
CA SER A 101 8.25 -26.46 -3.24
C SER A 101 9.18 -25.30 -3.60
N PRO A 102 10.30 -25.56 -4.35
CA PRO A 102 11.18 -24.50 -4.84
C PRO A 102 10.51 -23.50 -5.79
N GLN A 103 9.38 -23.87 -6.43
CA GLN A 103 8.63 -22.97 -7.27
C GLN A 103 7.94 -21.86 -6.42
N LEU A 104 7.48 -22.24 -5.23
CA LEU A 104 6.90 -21.28 -4.27
C LEU A 104 7.95 -20.33 -3.71
N GLU A 105 9.18 -20.79 -3.47
CA GLU A 105 10.28 -19.90 -3.07
C GLU A 105 10.50 -18.79 -4.12
N LYS A 106 10.58 -19.14 -5.40
CA LYS A 106 10.71 -18.19 -6.50
C LYS A 106 9.50 -17.24 -6.59
N LEU A 107 8.31 -17.76 -6.30
CA LEU A 107 7.11 -16.91 -6.24
C LEU A 107 7.25 -15.88 -5.13
N ILE A 108 7.62 -16.27 -3.92
CA ILE A 108 7.79 -15.36 -2.77
C ILE A 108 8.82 -14.26 -3.09
N GLU A 109 9.97 -14.64 -3.67
CA GLU A 109 10.98 -13.68 -4.12
C GLU A 109 10.41 -12.67 -5.15
N ARG A 110 9.65 -13.17 -6.13
CA ARG A 110 9.00 -12.33 -7.13
C ARG A 110 8.00 -11.35 -6.50
N LEU A 111 7.17 -11.82 -5.57
CA LEU A 111 6.18 -10.98 -4.90
C LEU A 111 6.84 -9.87 -4.08
N ALA A 112 7.91 -10.18 -3.37
CA ALA A 112 8.67 -9.19 -2.61
C ALA A 112 9.35 -8.16 -3.52
N ALA A 113 9.95 -8.61 -4.62
CA ALA A 113 10.54 -7.72 -5.61
C ALA A 113 9.50 -6.82 -6.29
N SER A 114 8.32 -7.35 -6.60
CA SER A 114 7.22 -6.58 -7.19
C SER A 114 6.69 -5.50 -6.23
N ASN A 115 6.58 -5.80 -4.94
CA ASN A 115 6.22 -4.83 -3.91
C ASN A 115 7.21 -3.66 -3.85
N ILE A 116 8.51 -3.95 -3.74
CA ILE A 116 9.57 -2.93 -3.71
C ILE A 116 9.57 -2.11 -5.01
N HIS A 117 9.48 -2.79 -6.16
CA HIS A 117 9.50 -2.13 -7.47
C HIS A 117 8.31 -1.17 -7.64
N ASN A 118 7.12 -1.55 -7.22
CA ASN A 118 5.93 -0.70 -7.30
C ASN A 118 6.15 0.64 -6.58
N ILE A 119 6.71 0.59 -5.37
CA ILE A 119 7.00 1.79 -4.59
C ILE A 119 8.06 2.65 -5.28
N THR A 120 9.19 2.05 -5.64
CA THR A 120 10.36 2.79 -6.15
C THR A 120 10.20 3.29 -7.58
N SER A 121 9.33 2.67 -8.38
CA SER A 121 9.07 3.08 -9.76
C SER A 121 7.99 4.17 -9.89
N SER A 122 7.00 4.17 -8.99
CA SER A 122 5.90 5.14 -9.01
C SER A 122 6.22 6.42 -8.22
N THR A 123 7.20 6.37 -7.32
CA THR A 123 7.58 7.49 -6.46
C THR A 123 9.09 7.76 -6.50
N LYS A 124 9.54 8.80 -5.81
CA LYS A 124 10.96 9.04 -5.51
C LYS A 124 11.37 8.53 -4.13
N ILE A 125 10.66 7.55 -3.63
CA ILE A 125 11.03 6.80 -2.45
C ILE A 125 12.14 5.81 -2.82
N THR A 126 13.18 5.75 -2.02
CA THR A 126 14.29 4.82 -2.19
C THR A 126 14.20 3.68 -1.18
N TYR A 127 14.63 2.50 -1.58
CA TYR A 127 14.72 1.32 -0.72
C TYR A 127 16.18 1.02 -0.41
N ASP A 128 16.52 0.95 0.87
CA ASP A 128 17.84 0.53 1.33
C ASP A 128 17.83 -0.97 1.63
N VAL A 129 18.54 -1.75 0.81
CA VAL A 129 18.60 -3.22 0.93
C VAL A 129 19.28 -3.69 2.21
N ASN A 130 20.13 -2.85 2.84
CA ASN A 130 20.84 -3.21 4.08
C ASN A 130 19.97 -3.01 5.31
N THR A 131 19.10 -2.00 5.29
CA THR A 131 18.23 -1.67 6.42
C THR A 131 16.78 -2.10 6.21
N GLY A 132 16.39 -2.45 4.98
CA GLY A 132 15.01 -2.79 4.65
C GLY A 132 14.04 -1.60 4.71
N LEU A 133 14.57 -0.37 4.74
CA LEU A 133 13.78 0.83 4.93
C LEU A 133 13.48 1.55 3.63
N PHE A 134 12.27 2.10 3.58
CA PHE A 134 11.91 3.10 2.58
C PHE A 134 12.19 4.50 3.11
N SER A 135 12.85 5.30 2.30
CA SER A 135 13.18 6.68 2.64
C SER A 135 12.90 7.64 1.49
N THR A 136 12.61 8.87 1.86
CA THR A 136 12.48 10.02 0.97
C THR A 136 13.65 10.96 1.21
N PRO A 137 13.84 12.02 0.40
CA PRO A 137 14.78 13.07 0.74
C PRO A 137 14.54 13.74 2.11
N LEU A 138 13.36 13.52 2.70
CA LEU A 138 12.98 14.05 4.02
C LEU A 138 13.26 13.09 5.17
N GLY A 139 13.57 11.83 4.89
CA GLY A 139 13.81 10.80 5.86
C GLY A 139 12.95 9.55 5.66
N ILE A 140 12.87 8.73 6.71
CA ILE A 140 12.14 7.45 6.65
C ILE A 140 10.63 7.70 6.54
N VAL A 141 9.96 6.95 5.67
CA VAL A 141 8.50 6.92 5.59
C VAL A 141 7.95 6.24 6.85
N THR A 142 7.03 6.87 7.55
CA THR A 142 6.44 6.37 8.81
C THR A 142 4.96 5.97 8.63
N PRO A 143 4.37 5.13 9.50
CA PRO A 143 2.94 4.84 9.47
C PRO A 143 2.09 6.10 9.54
N ALA A 144 2.45 7.03 10.41
CA ALA A 144 1.72 8.30 10.56
C ALA A 144 1.73 9.12 9.26
N SER A 145 2.86 9.13 8.52
CA SER A 145 2.93 9.79 7.22
C SER A 145 2.13 9.08 6.14
N ILE A 146 2.01 7.75 6.22
CA ILE A 146 1.17 6.96 5.30
C ILE A 146 -0.31 7.23 5.57
N ASP A 147 -0.75 7.24 6.83
CA ASP A 147 -2.12 7.55 7.22
C ASP A 147 -2.53 8.97 6.82
N GLU A 148 -1.64 9.95 7.04
CA GLU A 148 -1.85 11.32 6.60
C GLU A 148 -1.97 11.39 5.07
N ALA A 149 -1.10 10.72 4.33
CA ALA A 149 -1.14 10.66 2.87
C ALA A 149 -2.45 10.06 2.35
N ARG A 150 -2.98 9.01 2.99
CA ARG A 150 -4.30 8.43 2.65
C ARG A 150 -5.42 9.44 2.82
N ASN A 151 -5.44 10.16 3.93
CA ASN A 151 -6.47 11.17 4.20
C ASN A 151 -6.41 12.32 3.19
N LEU A 152 -5.20 12.78 2.85
CA LEU A 152 -4.99 13.81 1.84
C LEU A 152 -5.42 13.34 0.45
N LEU A 153 -5.07 12.10 0.06
CA LEU A 153 -5.44 11.54 -1.23
C LEU A 153 -6.97 11.46 -1.40
N ALA A 154 -7.67 11.09 -0.32
CA ALA A 154 -9.12 11.06 -0.30
C ALA A 154 -9.74 12.45 -0.44
N LEU A 155 -9.18 13.46 0.26
CA LEU A 155 -9.61 14.85 0.15
C LEU A 155 -9.39 15.38 -1.28
N ILE A 156 -8.20 15.18 -1.85
CA ILE A 156 -7.84 15.59 -3.21
C ILE A 156 -8.84 15.02 -4.21
N LYS A 157 -9.17 13.74 -4.07
CA LYS A 157 -10.12 13.08 -4.94
C LYS A 157 -11.52 13.67 -4.82
N ALA A 158 -12.03 13.80 -3.60
CA ALA A 158 -13.35 14.37 -3.35
C ALA A 158 -13.48 15.77 -3.98
N GLN A 159 -12.44 16.58 -3.89
CA GLN A 159 -12.44 17.92 -4.49
C GLN A 159 -12.27 17.90 -6.02
N LYS A 160 -11.57 16.91 -6.59
CA LYS A 160 -11.56 16.75 -8.06
C LYS A 160 -12.95 16.40 -8.62
N GLU A 161 -13.75 15.65 -7.89
CA GLU A 161 -15.08 15.19 -8.31
C GLU A 161 -16.18 16.20 -8.05
N ASN A 162 -16.11 16.91 -6.92
CA ASN A 162 -17.20 17.80 -6.44
C ASN A 162 -16.93 19.30 -6.59
N GLY A 163 -15.76 19.67 -7.06
CA GLY A 163 -15.30 21.05 -7.22
C GLY A 163 -14.15 21.37 -6.26
N LYS A 164 -13.16 22.08 -6.78
CA LYS A 164 -11.94 22.46 -6.05
C LYS A 164 -12.23 23.71 -5.22
N ASP A 165 -11.86 23.68 -3.95
CA ASP A 165 -11.88 24.80 -3.03
C ASP A 165 -10.46 25.27 -2.65
N GLU A 166 -10.35 26.19 -1.69
CA GLU A 166 -9.06 26.74 -1.21
C GLU A 166 -8.13 25.70 -0.55
N HIS A 167 -8.64 24.55 -0.13
CA HIS A 167 -7.86 23.49 0.50
C HIS A 167 -7.22 22.54 -0.50
N PHE A 168 -7.63 22.57 -1.78
CA PHE A 168 -7.12 21.64 -2.82
C PHE A 168 -5.62 21.77 -3.03
N GLY A 169 -5.13 22.98 -3.25
CA GLY A 169 -3.71 23.23 -3.43
C GLY A 169 -2.85 22.82 -2.22
N PRO A 170 -3.18 23.27 -1.01
CA PRO A 170 -2.51 22.82 0.21
C PRO A 170 -2.50 21.31 0.40
N ALA A 171 -3.62 20.63 0.14
CA ALA A 171 -3.70 19.16 0.26
C ALA A 171 -2.74 18.43 -0.70
N ILE A 172 -2.68 18.84 -1.97
CA ILE A 172 -1.74 18.28 -2.93
C ILE A 172 -0.30 18.55 -2.54
N ASN A 173 0.00 19.80 -2.16
CA ASN A 173 1.34 20.16 -1.72
C ASN A 173 1.80 19.28 -0.55
N ARG A 174 0.92 19.07 0.43
CA ARG A 174 1.21 18.22 1.59
C ARG A 174 1.35 16.75 1.20
N TYR A 175 0.48 16.23 0.32
CA TYR A 175 0.58 14.85 -0.20
C TYR A 175 1.93 14.60 -0.87
N LEU A 176 2.35 15.50 -1.77
CA LEU A 176 3.63 15.38 -2.48
C LEU A 176 4.86 15.55 -1.59
N MET A 177 4.72 16.16 -0.42
CA MET A 177 5.77 16.16 0.59
C MET A 177 5.93 14.79 1.25
N LEU A 178 4.82 14.11 1.55
CA LEU A 178 4.83 12.80 2.20
C LEU A 178 5.22 11.70 1.22
N ILE A 179 4.69 11.77 0.01
CA ILE A 179 4.91 10.79 -1.08
C ILE A 179 5.49 11.54 -2.29
N PRO A 180 6.81 11.70 -2.34
CA PRO A 180 7.47 12.46 -3.39
C PRO A 180 7.39 11.76 -4.75
N HIS A 181 7.04 12.52 -5.79
CA HIS A 181 6.98 12.03 -7.17
C HIS A 181 7.99 12.75 -8.04
N ASP A 182 8.42 12.09 -9.12
CA ASP A 182 9.22 12.73 -10.16
C ASP A 182 8.33 13.31 -11.24
N PHE A 183 8.33 14.62 -11.35
CA PHE A 183 7.61 15.30 -12.42
C PHE A 183 8.54 15.67 -13.59
N GLY A 184 9.82 15.33 -13.51
CA GLY A 184 10.83 15.76 -14.49
C GLY A 184 10.79 17.27 -14.67
N MET A 185 10.70 17.70 -15.93
CA MET A 185 10.49 19.10 -16.32
C MET A 185 9.01 19.47 -16.47
N THR A 186 8.10 18.51 -16.29
CA THR A 186 6.65 18.71 -16.42
C THR A 186 6.11 19.54 -15.26
N LYS A 187 5.03 20.26 -15.49
CA LYS A 187 4.35 20.99 -14.41
C LYS A 187 3.65 20.00 -13.47
N VAL A 188 3.73 20.24 -12.17
CA VAL A 188 3.04 19.45 -11.14
C VAL A 188 1.53 19.34 -11.43
N GLN A 189 0.94 20.36 -12.06
CA GLN A 189 -0.48 20.34 -12.44
C GLN A 189 -0.82 19.18 -13.37
N HIS A 190 0.05 18.81 -14.32
CA HIS A 190 -0.20 17.65 -15.21
C HIS A 190 -0.27 16.34 -14.46
N PHE A 191 0.58 16.14 -13.45
CA PHE A 191 0.49 14.98 -12.56
C PHE A 191 -0.85 14.96 -11.81
N VAL A 192 -1.25 16.09 -11.24
CA VAL A 192 -2.50 16.22 -10.51
C VAL A 192 -3.71 15.92 -11.41
N ASP A 193 -3.70 16.40 -12.64
CA ASP A 193 -4.81 16.20 -13.59
C ASP A 193 -4.91 14.74 -14.03
N SER A 194 -3.77 14.06 -14.20
CA SER A 194 -3.67 12.66 -14.63
C SER A 194 -3.53 11.65 -13.49
N MET A 195 -3.62 12.08 -12.21
CA MET A 195 -3.40 11.23 -11.03
C MET A 195 -4.30 10.00 -11.05
N ASP A 196 -3.69 8.81 -11.06
CA ASP A 196 -4.35 7.54 -10.88
C ASP A 196 -4.45 7.22 -9.38
N PHE A 197 -5.63 7.49 -8.80
CA PHE A 197 -5.88 7.28 -7.38
C PHE A 197 -5.74 5.82 -6.92
N MET A 198 -6.00 4.86 -7.82
CA MET A 198 -5.83 3.44 -7.48
C MET A 198 -4.34 3.07 -7.38
N GLN A 199 -3.52 3.61 -8.28
CA GLN A 199 -2.07 3.42 -8.22
C GLN A 199 -1.48 4.06 -6.97
N GLU A 200 -1.90 5.29 -6.62
CA GLU A 200 -1.46 5.97 -5.40
C GLU A 200 -1.82 5.16 -4.14
N LEU A 201 -3.03 4.63 -4.07
CA LEU A 201 -3.45 3.76 -2.97
C LEU A 201 -2.64 2.47 -2.88
N ASN A 202 -2.41 1.80 -4.02
CA ASN A 202 -1.58 0.59 -4.07
C ASN A 202 -0.15 0.89 -3.56
N THR A 203 0.38 2.06 -3.87
CA THR A 203 1.68 2.51 -3.36
C THR A 203 1.67 2.69 -1.84
N LEU A 204 0.63 3.33 -1.30
CA LEU A 204 0.48 3.50 0.15
C LEU A 204 0.28 2.16 0.87
N ASP A 205 -0.49 1.24 0.29
CA ASP A 205 -0.66 -0.12 0.83
C ASP A 205 0.67 -0.90 0.84
N SER A 206 1.46 -0.75 -0.21
CA SER A 206 2.78 -1.37 -0.32
C SER A 206 3.77 -0.82 0.71
N LEU A 207 3.76 0.50 0.93
CA LEU A 207 4.57 1.17 1.96
C LEU A 207 4.17 0.72 3.37
N GLU A 208 2.87 0.68 3.66
CA GLU A 208 2.37 0.22 4.96
C GLU A 208 2.80 -1.20 5.28
N ALA A 209 2.73 -2.11 4.31
CA ALA A 209 3.17 -3.49 4.48
C ALA A 209 4.66 -3.58 4.83
N SER A 210 5.49 -2.84 4.09
CA SER A 210 6.94 -2.83 4.31
C SER A 210 7.32 -2.21 5.65
N TYR A 211 6.65 -1.13 6.05
CA TYR A 211 6.91 -0.48 7.32
C TYR A 211 6.54 -1.33 8.53
N THR A 212 5.43 -2.03 8.49
CA THR A 212 5.01 -2.90 9.60
C THR A 212 6.04 -4.00 9.86
N SER A 213 6.66 -4.52 8.80
CA SER A 213 7.74 -5.50 8.91
C SER A 213 8.96 -4.97 9.67
N PHE A 214 9.29 -3.69 9.44
CA PHE A 214 10.43 -3.04 10.07
C PHE A 214 10.22 -2.70 11.56
N THR A 215 9.10 -2.08 11.91
CA THR A 215 8.83 -1.65 13.30
C THR A 215 8.83 -2.81 14.29
N THR A 216 8.37 -3.95 13.83
CA THR A 216 8.36 -5.16 14.62
C THR A 216 9.78 -5.62 14.93
N SER A 217 10.66 -5.63 13.94
CA SER A 217 12.08 -6.02 14.14
C SER A 217 12.87 -5.08 15.06
N VAL A 218 12.58 -3.77 15.03
CA VAL A 218 13.29 -2.78 15.88
C VAL A 218 12.89 -2.84 17.36
N LYS A 219 11.63 -3.17 17.65
CA LYS A 219 11.16 -3.27 19.05
C LYS A 219 11.81 -4.44 19.82
N GLU A 220 12.20 -5.51 19.13
CA GLU A 220 12.78 -6.69 19.75
C GLU A 220 14.25 -6.56 20.17
N ASN A 221 15.00 -5.67 19.55
CA ASN A 221 16.43 -5.47 19.87
C ASN A 221 16.68 -4.86 21.26
N ARG A 222 15.67 -4.69 22.12
CA ARG A 222 15.81 -4.13 23.46
C ARG A 222 15.92 -5.16 24.60
N THR A 223 15.81 -6.45 24.30
CA THR A 223 16.00 -7.51 25.30
C THR A 223 16.85 -8.64 24.76
N GLU A 224 17.82 -9.12 25.56
CA GLU A 224 18.86 -10.10 25.24
C GLU A 224 18.40 -11.53 24.88
N LYS A 225 17.18 -11.70 24.42
CA LYS A 225 16.73 -12.92 23.73
C LYS A 225 15.96 -12.47 22.49
N SER A 226 16.62 -12.54 21.35
CA SER A 226 15.96 -12.38 20.05
C SER A 226 14.94 -13.49 19.84
N ILE A 227 13.70 -13.28 20.29
CA ILE A 227 12.56 -14.01 19.76
C ILE A 227 12.31 -13.35 18.39
N GLU A 228 12.67 -14.06 17.33
CA GLU A 228 12.40 -13.62 15.97
C GLU A 228 10.87 -13.56 15.82
N GLU A 229 10.31 -12.32 15.80
CA GLU A 229 8.86 -12.14 15.69
C GLU A 229 8.39 -12.70 14.35
N GLN A 230 7.37 -13.54 14.39
CA GLN A 230 6.79 -14.16 13.22
C GLN A 230 5.92 -13.12 12.49
N ILE A 231 6.49 -12.47 11.47
CA ILE A 231 5.83 -11.48 10.63
C ILE A 231 4.87 -12.14 9.64
N PHE A 232 5.28 -13.28 9.08
CA PHE A 232 4.48 -14.10 8.18
C PHE A 232 4.09 -15.40 8.87
N ASN A 233 2.83 -15.50 9.23
CA ASN A 233 2.23 -16.74 9.76
C ASN A 233 1.37 -17.37 8.65
N VAL A 234 2.03 -17.79 7.57
CA VAL A 234 1.40 -18.19 6.30
C VAL A 234 1.95 -19.52 5.84
N LYS A 235 1.06 -20.36 5.34
CA LYS A 235 1.40 -21.57 4.60
C LYS A 235 0.90 -21.44 3.16
N LEU A 236 1.79 -21.76 2.20
CA LEU A 236 1.49 -21.83 0.79
C LEU A 236 1.79 -23.24 0.27
N ASP A 237 0.80 -23.83 -0.39
CA ASP A 237 0.97 -25.12 -1.08
C ASP A 237 0.52 -24.98 -2.54
N THR A 238 1.22 -25.68 -3.45
CA THR A 238 0.81 -25.74 -4.85
C THR A 238 -0.45 -26.60 -4.98
N LEU A 239 -1.44 -26.13 -5.72
CA LEU A 239 -2.62 -26.92 -6.07
C LEU A 239 -2.50 -27.41 -7.52
N ASP A 240 -2.21 -28.69 -7.65
CA ASP A 240 -1.98 -29.32 -8.97
C ASP A 240 -3.25 -29.40 -9.81
N ASN A 241 -3.12 -29.25 -11.13
CA ASN A 241 -4.24 -29.30 -12.09
C ASN A 241 -5.06 -30.60 -12.05
N GLY A 242 -4.44 -31.69 -11.59
CA GLY A 242 -5.10 -32.98 -11.40
C GLY A 242 -5.98 -33.05 -10.16
N HIS A 243 -5.79 -32.17 -9.18
CA HIS A 243 -6.49 -32.18 -7.91
C HIS A 243 -7.98 -31.89 -8.08
N PRO A 244 -8.88 -32.56 -7.34
CA PRO A 244 -10.32 -32.30 -7.43
C PRO A 244 -10.68 -30.82 -7.18
N ASP A 245 -10.07 -30.19 -6.19
CA ASP A 245 -10.33 -28.79 -5.84
C ASP A 245 -9.91 -27.84 -6.96
N PHE A 246 -8.79 -28.13 -7.65
CA PHE A 246 -8.40 -27.34 -8.83
C PHE A 246 -9.47 -27.41 -9.90
N LYS A 247 -9.97 -28.61 -10.21
CA LYS A 247 -11.01 -28.83 -11.24
C LYS A 247 -12.30 -28.09 -10.89
N GLU A 248 -12.68 -28.09 -9.62
CA GLU A 248 -13.85 -27.35 -9.14
C GLU A 248 -13.65 -25.82 -9.30
N ILE A 249 -12.49 -25.32 -8.86
CA ILE A 249 -12.10 -23.91 -9.00
C ILE A 249 -12.07 -23.48 -10.45
N ASP A 250 -11.42 -24.26 -11.32
CA ASP A 250 -11.32 -23.94 -12.74
C ASP A 250 -12.70 -23.91 -13.41
N LYS A 251 -13.53 -24.89 -13.13
CA LYS A 251 -14.94 -24.92 -13.61
C LYS A 251 -15.72 -23.70 -13.13
N TRP A 252 -15.58 -23.31 -11.87
CA TRP A 252 -16.23 -22.12 -11.33
C TRP A 252 -15.68 -20.84 -11.96
N PHE A 253 -14.36 -20.74 -12.11
CA PHE A 253 -13.69 -19.63 -12.77
C PHE A 253 -14.20 -19.45 -14.21
N GLU A 254 -14.22 -20.52 -15.01
CA GLU A 254 -14.68 -20.48 -16.40
C GLU A 254 -16.18 -20.14 -16.50
N ASN A 255 -17.04 -20.78 -15.71
CA ASN A 255 -18.49 -20.59 -15.77
C ASN A 255 -18.94 -19.22 -15.26
N SER A 256 -18.15 -18.54 -14.45
CA SER A 256 -18.47 -17.23 -13.91
C SER A 256 -18.04 -16.06 -14.80
N LYS A 257 -17.30 -16.31 -15.88
CA LYS A 257 -16.90 -15.28 -16.85
C LYS A 257 -18.10 -14.66 -17.57
N LYS A 258 -17.98 -13.38 -17.87
CA LYS A 258 -18.93 -12.64 -18.71
C LYS A 258 -18.19 -12.04 -19.90
N LYS A 259 -18.66 -12.33 -21.13
CA LYS A 259 -18.05 -11.85 -22.37
C LYS A 259 -17.87 -10.34 -22.42
N ALA A 260 -18.81 -9.59 -21.83
CA ALA A 260 -18.76 -8.13 -21.76
C ALA A 260 -17.49 -7.59 -21.06
N HIS A 261 -16.78 -8.40 -20.27
CA HIS A 261 -15.53 -7.99 -19.61
C HIS A 261 -14.29 -8.15 -20.48
N GLY A 262 -14.34 -8.99 -21.55
CA GLY A 262 -13.25 -9.15 -22.51
C GLY A 262 -12.09 -10.06 -22.02
N TYR A 263 -12.34 -10.91 -21.03
CA TYR A 263 -11.34 -11.83 -20.46
C TYR A 263 -11.62 -13.31 -20.80
N ASP A 264 -12.27 -13.57 -21.94
CA ASP A 264 -12.66 -14.94 -22.34
C ASP A 264 -11.46 -15.88 -22.54
N ASN A 265 -10.32 -15.34 -22.95
CA ASN A 265 -9.09 -16.12 -23.21
C ASN A 265 -8.19 -16.30 -21.99
N VAL A 266 -8.47 -15.60 -20.88
CA VAL A 266 -7.66 -15.72 -19.66
C VAL A 266 -7.92 -17.08 -18.99
N ARG A 267 -6.87 -17.77 -18.59
CA ARG A 267 -6.92 -19.08 -17.91
C ARG A 267 -6.18 -19.05 -16.62
N ILE A 268 -6.50 -19.97 -15.70
CA ILE A 268 -5.68 -20.21 -14.52
C ILE A 268 -4.40 -20.88 -14.97
N LYS A 269 -3.27 -20.22 -14.72
CA LYS A 269 -1.93 -20.74 -15.01
C LYS A 269 -1.40 -21.55 -13.83
N ASN A 270 -1.52 -21.01 -12.64
CA ASN A 270 -1.11 -21.64 -11.39
C ASN A 270 -2.17 -21.38 -10.31
N ALA A 271 -2.36 -22.33 -9.43
CA ALA A 271 -3.22 -22.20 -8.26
C ALA A 271 -2.46 -22.63 -6.98
N TYR A 272 -2.71 -21.92 -5.91
CA TYR A 272 -2.05 -22.14 -4.63
C TYR A 272 -3.10 -22.17 -3.52
N VAL A 273 -2.96 -23.13 -2.60
CA VAL A 273 -3.70 -23.12 -1.34
C VAL A 273 -3.00 -22.13 -0.41
N VAL A 274 -3.77 -21.28 0.25
CA VAL A 274 -3.29 -20.24 1.15
C VAL A 274 -3.92 -20.42 2.51
N ASP A 275 -3.10 -20.52 3.55
CA ASP A 275 -3.53 -20.47 4.94
C ASP A 275 -2.77 -19.36 5.66
N ILE A 276 -3.44 -18.25 5.94
CA ILE A 276 -2.95 -17.17 6.77
C ILE A 276 -3.51 -17.40 8.16
N LYS A 277 -2.70 -17.96 9.05
CA LYS A 277 -3.14 -18.49 10.35
C LYS A 277 -4.00 -17.50 11.14
N ASP A 278 -3.54 -16.27 11.27
CA ASP A 278 -4.25 -15.24 12.04
C ASP A 278 -5.59 -14.86 11.39
N ASN A 279 -5.66 -14.86 10.05
CA ASN A 279 -6.88 -14.62 9.30
C ASN A 279 -7.87 -15.80 9.47
N SER A 280 -7.37 -17.03 9.32
CA SER A 280 -8.18 -18.25 9.48
C SER A 280 -8.75 -18.36 10.89
N ASP A 281 -7.93 -18.14 11.91
CA ASP A 281 -8.36 -18.20 13.32
C ASP A 281 -9.41 -17.12 13.66
N MET A 282 -9.21 -15.90 13.17
CA MET A 282 -10.14 -14.79 13.36
C MET A 282 -11.48 -15.07 12.67
N PHE A 283 -11.46 -15.61 11.44
CA PHE A 283 -12.65 -15.99 10.70
C PHE A 283 -13.43 -17.12 11.40
N GLU A 284 -12.77 -18.21 11.80
CA GLU A 284 -13.41 -19.33 12.50
C GLU A 284 -14.04 -18.87 13.83
N LYS A 285 -13.34 -18.02 14.59
CA LYS A 285 -13.80 -17.52 15.88
C LYS A 285 -14.97 -16.53 15.79
N SER A 286 -14.95 -15.62 14.83
CA SER A 286 -15.82 -14.44 14.82
C SER A 286 -16.58 -14.23 13.51
N GLY A 287 -16.02 -14.62 12.38
CA GLY A 287 -16.64 -14.39 11.07
C GLY A 287 -17.68 -15.45 10.74
N LYS A 288 -17.31 -16.70 10.85
CA LYS A 288 -18.15 -17.85 10.46
C LYS A 288 -19.49 -17.91 11.17
N VAL A 289 -19.54 -17.42 12.41
CA VAL A 289 -20.78 -17.37 13.22
C VAL A 289 -21.83 -16.42 12.67
N LEU A 290 -21.44 -15.44 11.83
CA LEU A 290 -22.38 -14.54 11.15
C LEU A 290 -23.23 -15.29 10.12
N GLY A 291 -22.74 -16.39 9.58
CA GLY A 291 -23.41 -17.18 8.56
C GLY A 291 -23.42 -16.55 7.17
N ASN A 292 -24.26 -17.10 6.29
CA ASN A 292 -24.35 -16.66 4.88
C ASN A 292 -23.00 -16.61 4.17
N LEU A 293 -22.22 -17.71 4.29
CA LEU A 293 -20.90 -17.83 3.70
C LEU A 293 -21.00 -17.81 2.17
N THR A 294 -20.32 -16.87 1.55
CA THR A 294 -20.34 -16.71 0.10
C THR A 294 -18.91 -16.70 -0.44
N ARG A 295 -18.64 -17.58 -1.41
CA ARG A 295 -17.35 -17.67 -2.07
C ARG A 295 -17.23 -16.61 -3.15
N VAL A 296 -16.13 -15.84 -3.14
CA VAL A 296 -15.90 -14.72 -4.03
C VAL A 296 -14.49 -14.72 -4.59
N PHE A 297 -14.31 -14.05 -5.72
CA PHE A 297 -13.00 -13.64 -6.24
C PHE A 297 -12.70 -12.21 -5.80
N HIS A 298 -11.44 -11.97 -5.43
CA HIS A 298 -10.89 -10.64 -5.19
C HIS A 298 -9.64 -10.43 -6.06
N GLY A 299 -9.73 -9.51 -7.02
CA GLY A 299 -8.61 -9.15 -7.90
C GLY A 299 -7.74 -8.07 -7.27
N THR A 300 -6.43 -8.24 -7.38
CA THR A 300 -5.45 -7.27 -6.87
C THR A 300 -4.17 -7.25 -7.70
N SER A 301 -3.36 -6.20 -7.56
CA SER A 301 -2.05 -6.13 -8.20
C SER A 301 -1.05 -7.09 -7.55
N GLU A 302 -0.05 -7.54 -8.32
CA GLU A 302 1.04 -8.40 -7.81
C GLU A 302 1.78 -7.75 -6.63
N ALA A 303 1.95 -6.44 -6.66
CA ALA A 303 2.62 -5.69 -5.61
C ALA A 303 1.95 -5.78 -4.23
N ASN A 304 0.64 -5.99 -4.18
CA ASN A 304 -0.13 -6.09 -2.93
C ASN A 304 -0.16 -7.52 -2.35
N LEU A 305 0.24 -8.53 -3.13
CA LEU A 305 0.10 -9.93 -2.70
C LEU A 305 0.86 -10.23 -1.43
N LEU A 306 2.10 -9.74 -1.33
CA LEU A 306 2.92 -9.98 -0.13
C LEU A 306 2.29 -9.37 1.12
N SER A 307 1.71 -8.17 1.01
CA SER A 307 0.99 -7.50 2.10
C SER A 307 -0.22 -8.29 2.55
N ILE A 308 -1.00 -8.79 1.58
CA ILE A 308 -2.20 -9.58 1.87
C ILE A 308 -1.83 -10.94 2.49
N LEU A 309 -0.76 -11.59 2.00
CA LEU A 309 -0.26 -12.83 2.59
C LEU A 309 0.22 -12.63 4.03
N LYS A 310 0.74 -11.46 4.37
CA LYS A 310 1.19 -11.14 5.72
C LYS A 310 0.06 -11.04 6.74
N SER A 311 -1.01 -10.33 6.41
CA SER A 311 -2.02 -9.92 7.41
C SER A 311 -3.47 -10.12 6.98
N GLY A 312 -3.70 -10.78 5.83
CA GLY A 312 -5.02 -10.84 5.22
C GLY A 312 -5.41 -9.50 4.56
N MET A 313 -6.61 -9.45 4.03
CA MET A 313 -7.18 -8.22 3.50
C MET A 313 -7.64 -7.33 4.64
N LYS A 314 -7.29 -6.04 4.57
CA LYS A 314 -7.67 -5.06 5.60
C LYS A 314 -8.86 -4.23 5.15
N VAL A 315 -9.86 -4.15 5.98
CA VAL A 315 -10.95 -3.18 5.86
C VAL A 315 -10.43 -1.83 6.36
N SER A 316 -10.52 -0.80 5.51
CA SER A 316 -10.11 0.56 5.91
C SER A 316 -10.97 1.08 7.07
N PRO A 317 -10.38 1.78 8.06
CA PRO A 317 -11.15 2.38 9.15
C PRO A 317 -12.30 3.25 8.64
N PRO A 318 -13.42 3.36 9.38
CA PRO A 318 -14.55 4.23 9.00
C PRO A 318 -14.18 5.70 8.85
N SER A 319 -13.12 6.16 9.56
CA SER A 319 -12.56 7.51 9.46
C SER A 319 -11.80 7.76 8.16
N THR A 320 -11.48 6.71 7.40
CA THR A 320 -10.83 6.86 6.10
C THR A 320 -11.84 7.47 5.12
N ALA A 321 -11.50 8.63 4.58
CA ALA A 321 -12.38 9.32 3.64
C ALA A 321 -12.70 8.42 2.43
N TYR A 322 -13.89 8.63 1.87
CA TYR A 322 -14.41 7.85 0.75
C TYR A 322 -13.45 7.86 -0.44
N ILE A 323 -12.98 6.69 -0.84
CA ILE A 323 -12.05 6.51 -1.96
C ILE A 323 -12.81 5.92 -3.16
N ALA A 324 -12.48 6.37 -4.37
CA ALA A 324 -13.13 5.89 -5.59
C ALA A 324 -13.04 4.38 -5.75
N GLY A 325 -14.09 3.83 -6.33
CA GLY A 325 -14.28 2.38 -6.45
C GLY A 325 -14.98 1.77 -5.24
N LYS A 326 -15.20 2.54 -4.17
CA LYS A 326 -15.92 2.08 -2.98
C LYS A 326 -17.33 2.68 -2.92
N MET A 327 -18.15 2.40 -3.94
CA MET A 327 -19.53 2.91 -4.05
C MET A 327 -20.39 2.60 -2.82
N PHE A 328 -20.04 1.57 -2.07
CA PHE A 328 -20.81 1.08 -0.92
C PHE A 328 -20.02 1.17 0.39
N GLY A 329 -19.10 2.12 0.51
CA GLY A 329 -18.33 2.40 1.73
C GLY A 329 -17.00 1.67 1.83
N ASN A 330 -16.33 1.86 2.98
CA ASN A 330 -14.98 1.37 3.26
C ASN A 330 -14.97 -0.11 3.63
N GLY A 331 -15.30 -0.99 2.69
CA GLY A 331 -15.26 -2.44 2.84
C GLY A 331 -14.26 -3.10 1.91
N VAL A 332 -14.10 -4.40 2.04
CA VAL A 332 -13.44 -5.25 1.05
C VAL A 332 -14.50 -5.77 0.08
N TYR A 333 -14.22 -5.58 -1.20
CA TYR A 333 -15.11 -5.88 -2.31
C TYR A 333 -14.76 -7.24 -2.91
N GLY A 334 -15.76 -8.08 -3.11
CA GLY A 334 -15.65 -9.36 -3.77
C GLY A 334 -16.62 -9.48 -4.94
N ALA A 335 -16.28 -10.28 -5.92
CA ALA A 335 -17.11 -10.57 -7.08
C ALA A 335 -17.39 -12.07 -7.20
N VAL A 336 -18.63 -12.42 -7.57
CA VAL A 336 -18.96 -13.81 -7.93
C VAL A 336 -18.54 -14.15 -9.37
N GLN A 337 -18.23 -13.13 -10.18
CA GLN A 337 -17.71 -13.29 -11.55
C GLN A 337 -16.18 -13.14 -11.55
N SER A 338 -15.48 -14.18 -12.03
CA SER A 338 -14.02 -14.16 -12.19
C SER A 338 -13.56 -13.04 -13.13
N SER A 339 -14.26 -12.83 -14.24
CA SER A 339 -13.92 -11.81 -15.23
C SER A 339 -14.09 -10.38 -14.69
N LYS A 340 -14.99 -10.12 -13.74
CA LYS A 340 -15.07 -8.84 -13.05
C LYS A 340 -13.84 -8.63 -12.17
N ALA A 341 -13.47 -9.64 -11.37
CA ALA A 341 -12.29 -9.57 -10.53
C ALA A 341 -10.98 -9.41 -11.34
N LEU A 342 -10.87 -10.05 -12.53
CA LEU A 342 -9.75 -9.88 -13.45
C LEU A 342 -9.59 -8.43 -13.92
N GLY A 343 -10.66 -7.65 -14.01
CA GLY A 343 -10.60 -6.24 -14.37
C GLY A 343 -9.77 -5.39 -13.42
N TYR A 344 -9.67 -5.78 -12.15
CA TYR A 344 -8.86 -5.09 -11.14
C TYR A 344 -7.38 -5.45 -11.21
N THR A 345 -7.03 -6.56 -11.82
CA THR A 345 -5.64 -7.01 -11.93
C THR A 345 -5.02 -6.75 -13.31
N PHE A 346 -5.81 -6.80 -14.40
CA PHE A 346 -5.36 -6.49 -15.77
C PHE A 346 -5.62 -5.04 -16.22
N GLY A 347 -6.10 -4.19 -15.34
CA GLY A 347 -6.09 -2.76 -15.55
C GLY A 347 -7.28 -2.15 -16.30
N ARG A 348 -8.39 -2.85 -16.49
CA ARG A 348 -9.61 -2.20 -17.00
C ARG A 348 -10.10 -1.07 -16.08
N TRP A 349 -9.87 -1.22 -14.77
CA TRP A 349 -10.17 -0.23 -13.74
C TRP A 349 -8.93 0.23 -12.95
N GLY A 350 -7.72 -0.24 -13.28
CA GLY A 350 -6.48 0.07 -12.57
C GLY A 350 -5.27 0.35 -13.44
N GLY A 351 -5.43 0.50 -14.77
CA GLY A 351 -4.35 0.95 -15.68
C GLY A 351 -3.12 0.01 -15.82
N SER A 352 -3.20 -1.23 -15.34
CA SER A 352 -2.07 -2.17 -15.39
C SER A 352 -1.92 -2.87 -16.73
N THR A 353 -0.69 -2.98 -17.23
CA THR A 353 -0.28 -3.81 -18.38
C THR A 353 0.35 -5.12 -17.92
N ALA A 354 -0.10 -5.67 -16.79
CA ALA A 354 0.51 -6.84 -16.16
C ALA A 354 0.49 -8.08 -17.07
N ALA A 355 1.61 -8.80 -17.11
CA ALA A 355 1.75 -10.05 -17.86
C ALA A 355 0.96 -11.22 -17.25
N SER A 356 0.62 -11.14 -15.97
CA SER A 356 -0.21 -12.09 -15.22
C SER A 356 -1.18 -11.34 -14.34
N GLY A 357 -2.40 -11.83 -14.23
CA GLY A 357 -3.41 -11.36 -13.30
C GLY A 357 -3.46 -12.21 -12.04
N TRP A 358 -3.85 -11.64 -10.91
CA TRP A 358 -3.88 -12.32 -9.63
C TRP A 358 -5.25 -12.21 -8.96
N LEU A 359 -5.79 -13.34 -8.56
CA LEU A 359 -7.06 -13.41 -7.84
C LEU A 359 -6.89 -14.20 -6.55
N PHE A 360 -7.39 -13.64 -5.45
CA PHE A 360 -7.66 -14.44 -4.28
C PHE A 360 -9.07 -15.05 -4.36
N ILE A 361 -9.21 -16.28 -3.89
CA ILE A 361 -10.50 -16.88 -3.56
C ILE A 361 -10.71 -16.70 -2.07
N CYS A 362 -11.84 -16.10 -1.71
CA CYS A 362 -12.21 -15.84 -0.33
C CYS A 362 -13.60 -16.37 -0.02
N ASN A 363 -13.81 -16.82 1.22
CA ASN A 363 -15.12 -16.98 1.80
C ASN A 363 -15.46 -15.70 2.57
N PHE A 364 -16.54 -15.03 2.18
CA PHE A 364 -17.10 -13.90 2.90
C PHE A 364 -18.22 -14.37 3.83
N ALA A 365 -18.15 -14.01 5.09
CA ALA A 365 -19.25 -14.17 6.04
C ALA A 365 -20.18 -12.96 5.91
N MET A 366 -21.22 -13.11 5.10
CA MET A 366 -22.10 -11.99 4.71
C MET A 366 -23.08 -11.60 5.82
N GLY A 367 -23.39 -12.51 6.77
CA GLY A 367 -24.30 -12.21 7.88
C GLY A 367 -25.64 -11.64 7.42
N LYS A 368 -26.09 -10.57 8.03
CA LYS A 368 -27.28 -9.81 7.63
C LYS A 368 -26.93 -8.86 6.49
N MET A 369 -27.41 -9.17 5.29
CA MET A 369 -27.06 -8.45 4.05
C MET A 369 -27.99 -7.25 3.81
N TYR A 370 -27.41 -6.12 3.43
CA TYR A 370 -28.10 -4.95 2.88
C TYR A 370 -28.10 -5.01 1.35
N ASN A 371 -29.27 -4.80 0.75
CA ASN A 371 -29.41 -4.64 -0.71
C ASN A 371 -29.68 -3.16 -1.00
N PRO A 372 -28.67 -2.41 -1.49
CA PRO A 372 -28.79 -0.98 -1.67
C PRO A 372 -29.58 -0.65 -2.94
N THR A 373 -30.37 0.43 -2.90
CA THR A 373 -31.00 1.07 -4.06
C THR A 373 -30.25 2.31 -4.54
N ARG A 374 -29.25 2.75 -3.78
CA ARG A 374 -28.35 3.87 -4.08
C ARG A 374 -26.97 3.61 -3.50
N SER A 375 -25.94 4.31 -4.02
CA SER A 375 -24.59 4.27 -3.47
C SER A 375 -24.54 4.75 -2.01
N GLY A 376 -23.63 4.21 -1.21
CA GLY A 376 -23.45 4.55 0.19
C GLY A 376 -23.21 3.32 1.06
N SER A 377 -22.69 3.55 2.27
CA SER A 377 -22.49 2.49 3.27
C SER A 377 -23.84 1.94 3.75
N PRO A 378 -23.90 0.67 4.18
CA PRO A 378 -25.12 0.11 4.73
C PRO A 378 -25.54 0.85 6.01
N PRO A 379 -26.85 0.90 6.30
CA PRO A 379 -27.32 1.39 7.60
C PRO A 379 -26.82 0.53 8.77
N SER A 380 -26.84 1.09 9.98
CA SER A 380 -26.49 0.33 11.18
C SER A 380 -27.36 -0.94 11.31
N GLY A 381 -26.74 -2.02 11.80
CA GLY A 381 -27.39 -3.30 12.01
C GLY A 381 -27.35 -4.26 10.80
N TYR A 382 -26.59 -3.92 9.76
CA TYR A 382 -26.25 -4.85 8.68
C TYR A 382 -24.75 -5.19 8.74
N ASP A 383 -24.42 -6.42 8.39
CA ASP A 383 -23.04 -6.94 8.44
C ASP A 383 -22.32 -6.76 7.09
N SER A 384 -23.07 -6.72 5.99
CA SER A 384 -22.53 -6.69 4.65
C SER A 384 -23.48 -6.00 3.66
N THR A 385 -22.97 -5.74 2.46
CA THR A 385 -23.77 -5.27 1.32
C THR A 385 -23.68 -6.26 0.17
N TRP A 386 -24.84 -6.58 -0.42
CA TRP A 386 -24.91 -7.23 -1.70
C TRP A 386 -25.61 -6.30 -2.69
N ALA A 387 -24.82 -5.55 -3.45
CA ALA A 387 -25.33 -4.70 -4.51
C ALA A 387 -25.56 -5.54 -5.77
N ARG A 388 -26.82 -5.62 -6.20
CA ARG A 388 -27.26 -6.47 -7.33
C ARG A 388 -27.02 -5.80 -8.66
N ALA A 389 -26.76 -6.61 -9.70
CA ALA A 389 -26.78 -6.17 -11.08
C ALA A 389 -28.14 -5.57 -11.43
N GLY A 390 -28.13 -4.40 -12.08
CA GLY A 390 -29.34 -3.62 -12.40
C GLY A 390 -29.67 -2.56 -11.34
N ASP A 391 -29.23 -2.73 -10.09
CA ASP A 391 -29.38 -1.71 -9.05
C ASP A 391 -28.16 -0.77 -9.04
N CYS A 392 -28.33 0.46 -8.59
CA CYS A 392 -27.26 1.45 -8.44
C CYS A 392 -26.38 1.66 -9.70
N ASN A 393 -26.95 1.46 -10.90
CA ASN A 393 -26.22 1.48 -12.18
C ASN A 393 -25.11 0.42 -12.28
N LEU A 394 -25.20 -0.68 -11.54
CA LEU A 394 -24.25 -1.78 -11.61
C LEU A 394 -24.59 -2.72 -12.77
N PHE A 395 -23.59 -3.10 -13.56
CA PHE A 395 -23.71 -4.15 -14.56
C PHE A 395 -23.58 -5.56 -13.97
N HIS A 396 -22.98 -5.69 -12.78
CA HIS A 396 -22.68 -6.96 -12.11
C HIS A 396 -22.72 -6.79 -10.60
N ASP A 397 -23.08 -7.89 -9.93
CA ASP A 397 -23.12 -7.95 -8.47
C ASP A 397 -21.79 -7.53 -7.84
N GLU A 398 -21.90 -6.87 -6.69
CA GLU A 398 -20.80 -6.59 -5.78
C GLU A 398 -21.15 -7.03 -4.36
N LEU A 399 -20.25 -7.76 -3.75
CA LEU A 399 -20.36 -8.20 -2.37
C LEU A 399 -19.32 -7.47 -1.53
N ILE A 400 -19.75 -6.83 -0.47
CA ILE A 400 -18.88 -5.99 0.35
C ILE A 400 -19.02 -6.42 1.80
N VAL A 401 -17.90 -6.65 2.46
CA VAL A 401 -17.82 -6.91 3.91
C VAL A 401 -17.03 -5.81 4.60
N TYR A 402 -17.36 -5.51 5.85
CA TYR A 402 -16.91 -4.30 6.55
C TYR A 402 -16.05 -4.62 7.77
N SER A 403 -15.66 -5.87 7.96
CA SER A 403 -14.77 -6.28 9.04
C SER A 403 -13.79 -7.36 8.59
N ASN A 404 -12.56 -7.29 9.08
CA ASN A 404 -11.50 -8.23 8.71
C ASN A 404 -11.86 -9.68 9.06
N HIS A 405 -12.60 -9.91 10.16
CA HIS A 405 -13.03 -11.24 10.56
C HIS A 405 -14.08 -11.88 9.62
N GLN A 406 -14.70 -11.11 8.73
CA GLN A 406 -15.63 -11.62 7.73
C GLN A 406 -14.95 -12.23 6.50
N ILE A 407 -13.62 -12.16 6.41
CA ILE A 407 -12.87 -12.55 5.21
C ILE A 407 -11.97 -13.74 5.54
N HIS A 408 -12.14 -14.85 4.84
CA HIS A 408 -11.24 -16.00 4.90
C HIS A 408 -10.63 -16.24 3.52
N ILE A 409 -9.33 -16.01 3.40
CA ILE A 409 -8.57 -16.27 2.18
C ILE A 409 -8.22 -17.73 2.13
N THR A 410 -8.54 -18.41 1.02
CA THR A 410 -8.32 -19.86 0.86
C THR A 410 -7.37 -20.21 -0.27
N HIS A 411 -7.37 -19.44 -1.36
CA HIS A 411 -6.51 -19.73 -2.52
C HIS A 411 -6.01 -18.44 -3.16
N LEU A 412 -4.88 -18.57 -3.87
CA LEU A 412 -4.32 -17.58 -4.77
C LEU A 412 -4.22 -18.17 -6.16
N LEU A 413 -4.72 -17.47 -7.18
CA LEU A 413 -4.69 -17.86 -8.57
C LEU A 413 -3.80 -16.91 -9.37
N GLU A 414 -2.84 -17.45 -10.13
CA GLU A 414 -2.14 -16.73 -11.19
C GLU A 414 -2.88 -16.99 -12.51
N CYS A 415 -3.34 -15.92 -13.17
CA CYS A 415 -4.11 -15.98 -14.41
C CYS A 415 -3.32 -15.36 -15.57
N LYS A 416 -3.43 -15.94 -16.75
CA LYS A 416 -2.78 -15.46 -17.97
C LYS A 416 -3.64 -15.70 -19.22
#